data_aacf1c39ab5df1d4b85890d7ebc9a128
#
_entry.id   aacf1c39ab5df1d4b85890d7ebc9a128
#
_cell.length_a   1.000
_cell.length_b   1.000
_cell.length_c   1.000
_cell.angle_alpha   90.00
_cell.angle_beta   90.00
_cell.angle_gamma   90.00
#
_symmetry.space_group_name_H-M   'P 1'
#
loop_
_entity.id
_entity.type
_entity.pdbx_description
1 polymer ?
#
loop_
_entity_poly.entity_id
_entity_poly.type
_entity_poly.pdbx_seq_one_letter_code
_entity_poly.pdbx_strand_id
1 'polypeptide(L)'
;MRWAIGCGLFAGALALATPVMAQDARMTVTATPAEPSAIPLNTGGVKGQAAPEAWFSQYGVAMTRNVTTATLTPFLPDPAKATGAAVIVAPGGGFLMLSMENEGWRVAKALADRGIAAFVLKYRLKPTPADMGGFERSVTAMFAGAAQPQRRMSPDEAIAGLGDQIADARAAVAMVRARATEWKIDPARVGMVGFSAGAMTTMATTLAAPDTHLAFIAPIYGSMEAVSVPADAPPLFAVLAANDPLFANKGFGLIESWQKAGKPVEFHLYQAGGHGFGLGKTGTTSTGWFEDFMHWLDANGMLVRR
;
A
#
# COMPACT_ATOMS: atom_id res chain seq x y z
N MET A 1 49.49 42.04 -34.17
CA MET A 1 49.46 41.09 -33.01
C MET A 1 48.50 39.99 -33.34
N ARG A 2 49.00 38.81 -33.69
CA ARG A 2 48.15 37.65 -34.14
C ARG A 2 47.98 36.73 -32.98
N TRP A 3 46.73 36.43 -32.60
CA TRP A 3 46.38 35.44 -31.60
C TRP A 3 46.09 34.12 -32.35
N ALA A 4 46.84 33.08 -32.01
CA ALA A 4 46.64 31.72 -32.49
C ALA A 4 45.63 31.02 -31.57
N ILE A 5 44.55 30.47 -32.15
CA ILE A 5 43.57 29.65 -31.48
C ILE A 5 44.02 28.19 -31.58
N GLY A 6 44.40 27.62 -30.41
CA GLY A 6 44.74 26.20 -30.33
C GLY A 6 43.47 25.36 -30.24
N CYS A 7 43.23 24.48 -31.21
CA CYS A 7 42.21 23.41 -31.15
C CYS A 7 42.68 22.30 -30.23
N GLY A 8 42.10 22.22 -29.04
CA GLY A 8 42.18 21.03 -28.17
C GLY A 8 41.15 19.99 -28.55
N LEU A 9 41.61 18.83 -29.00
CA LEU A 9 40.78 17.64 -29.21
C LEU A 9 40.35 17.07 -27.85
N PHE A 10 39.09 17.27 -27.48
CA PHE A 10 38.45 16.51 -26.38
C PHE A 10 38.04 15.14 -26.91
N ALA A 11 38.78 14.10 -26.53
CA ALA A 11 38.34 12.73 -26.68
C ALA A 11 37.22 12.45 -25.66
N GLY A 12 35.97 12.53 -26.09
CA GLY A 12 34.83 12.17 -25.30
C GLY A 12 34.81 10.65 -25.08
N ALA A 13 35.04 10.22 -23.83
CA ALA A 13 34.77 8.85 -23.43
C ALA A 13 33.23 8.61 -23.46
N LEU A 14 32.77 7.86 -24.46
CA LEU A 14 31.41 7.31 -24.47
C LEU A 14 31.30 6.34 -23.31
N ALA A 15 30.71 6.77 -22.19
CA ALA A 15 30.23 5.87 -21.16
C ALA A 15 29.09 5.05 -21.75
N LEU A 16 29.35 3.77 -22.02
CA LEU A 16 28.32 2.79 -22.35
C LEU A 16 27.39 2.68 -21.13
N ALA A 17 26.26 3.40 -21.17
CA ALA A 17 25.19 3.19 -20.25
C ALA A 17 24.70 1.74 -20.41
N THR A 18 24.95 0.89 -19.45
CA THR A 18 24.34 -0.45 -19.39
C THR A 18 22.82 -0.26 -19.41
N PRO A 19 22.11 -0.95 -20.33
CA PRO A 19 20.66 -0.84 -20.36
C PRO A 19 20.14 -1.33 -19.01
N VAL A 20 19.46 -0.46 -18.27
CA VAL A 20 18.61 -0.87 -17.14
C VAL A 20 17.61 -1.84 -17.76
N MET A 21 17.72 -3.12 -17.42
CA MET A 21 16.78 -4.16 -17.86
C MET A 21 15.38 -3.65 -17.55
N ALA A 22 14.59 -3.37 -18.57
CA ALA A 22 13.17 -3.05 -18.41
C ALA A 22 12.53 -4.25 -17.70
N GLN A 23 11.97 -4.02 -16.51
CA GLN A 23 11.27 -5.09 -15.77
C GLN A 23 10.18 -5.65 -16.68
N ASP A 24 10.14 -6.97 -16.84
CA ASP A 24 9.15 -7.65 -17.68
C ASP A 24 7.75 -7.40 -17.11
N ALA A 25 6.95 -6.62 -17.82
CA ALA A 25 5.58 -6.30 -17.43
C ALA A 25 4.62 -7.48 -17.65
N ARG A 26 5.08 -8.56 -18.28
CA ARG A 26 4.29 -9.76 -18.57
C ARG A 26 3.87 -10.45 -17.28
N MET A 27 2.61 -10.86 -17.23
CA MET A 27 2.08 -11.69 -16.15
C MET A 27 2.39 -13.16 -16.42
N THR A 28 3.15 -13.80 -15.54
CA THR A 28 3.53 -15.21 -15.67
C THR A 28 2.99 -16.01 -14.50
N VAL A 29 2.18 -17.03 -14.76
CA VAL A 29 1.63 -17.92 -13.73
C VAL A 29 2.77 -18.55 -12.92
N THR A 30 2.62 -18.56 -11.60
CA THR A 30 3.57 -19.19 -10.67
C THR A 30 2.83 -20.16 -9.76
N ALA A 31 3.59 -21.06 -9.13
CA ALA A 31 3.05 -21.89 -8.05
C ALA A 31 2.62 -20.99 -6.88
N THR A 32 1.60 -21.45 -6.15
CA THR A 32 1.21 -20.81 -4.88
C THR A 32 2.36 -20.90 -3.89
N PRO A 33 2.88 -19.78 -3.37
CA PRO A 33 3.93 -19.81 -2.37
C PRO A 33 3.42 -20.43 -1.06
N ALA A 34 4.31 -21.03 -0.30
CA ALA A 34 3.98 -21.51 1.04
C ALA A 34 3.77 -20.29 1.97
N GLU A 35 2.63 -20.24 2.62
CA GLU A 35 2.28 -19.22 3.61
C GLU A 35 1.96 -19.86 4.98
N PRO A 36 2.92 -20.56 5.62
CA PRO A 36 2.66 -21.39 6.81
C PRO A 36 2.22 -20.57 8.04
N SER A 37 2.52 -19.30 8.07
CA SER A 37 2.12 -18.37 9.14
C SER A 37 0.85 -17.56 8.83
N ALA A 38 0.24 -17.76 7.67
CA ALA A 38 -1.01 -17.07 7.31
C ALA A 38 -2.18 -17.60 8.16
N ILE A 39 -2.88 -16.71 8.83
CA ILE A 39 -3.97 -17.01 9.74
C ILE A 39 -5.29 -16.60 9.08
N PRO A 40 -6.25 -17.52 8.87
CA PRO A 40 -7.56 -17.17 8.31
C PRO A 40 -8.33 -16.20 9.22
N LEU A 41 -8.93 -15.16 8.62
CA LEU A 41 -9.75 -14.18 9.33
C LEU A 41 -11.21 -14.62 9.51
N ASN A 42 -11.64 -15.67 8.80
CA ASN A 42 -13.00 -16.23 8.85
C ASN A 42 -14.11 -15.20 8.56
N THR A 43 -13.87 -14.27 7.68
CA THR A 43 -14.80 -13.20 7.29
C THR A 43 -15.80 -13.61 6.20
N GLY A 44 -15.79 -14.87 5.82
CA GLY A 44 -16.63 -15.45 4.74
C GLY A 44 -15.93 -15.51 3.40
N GLY A 45 -16.67 -15.91 2.38
CA GLY A 45 -16.20 -16.01 0.99
C GLY A 45 -16.61 -14.80 0.14
N VAL A 46 -16.35 -14.86 -1.16
CA VAL A 46 -16.76 -13.87 -2.16
C VAL A 46 -17.92 -14.43 -2.98
N LYS A 47 -19.05 -13.72 -2.98
CA LYS A 47 -20.24 -14.15 -3.75
C LYS A 47 -19.92 -14.15 -5.25
N GLY A 48 -20.28 -15.25 -5.93
CA GLY A 48 -20.09 -15.39 -7.38
C GLY A 48 -18.66 -15.73 -7.81
N GLN A 49 -17.72 -15.93 -6.87
CA GLN A 49 -16.38 -16.37 -7.20
C GLN A 49 -16.36 -17.87 -7.51
N ALA A 50 -16.09 -18.23 -8.76
CA ALA A 50 -15.94 -19.62 -9.20
C ALA A 50 -14.46 -20.00 -9.41
N ALA A 51 -13.59 -19.04 -9.76
CA ALA A 51 -12.18 -19.30 -9.99
C ALA A 51 -11.40 -19.35 -8.66
N PRO A 52 -10.50 -20.33 -8.48
CA PRO A 52 -9.66 -20.41 -7.27
C PRO A 52 -8.66 -19.26 -7.21
N GLU A 53 -8.13 -19.02 -5.99
CA GLU A 53 -6.95 -18.16 -5.79
C GLU A 53 -5.82 -18.64 -6.70
N ALA A 54 -5.16 -17.70 -7.36
CA ALA A 54 -4.06 -18.00 -8.28
C ALA A 54 -2.95 -16.98 -8.12
N TRP A 55 -1.71 -17.46 -8.30
CA TRP A 55 -0.50 -16.66 -8.16
C TRP A 55 0.20 -16.46 -9.50
N PHE A 56 0.83 -15.31 -9.64
CA PHE A 56 1.61 -14.95 -10.82
C PHE A 56 2.72 -13.98 -10.44
N SER A 57 3.71 -13.85 -11.32
CA SER A 57 4.75 -12.83 -11.23
C SER A 57 4.49 -11.75 -12.25
N GLN A 58 4.66 -10.49 -11.86
CA GLN A 58 4.69 -9.33 -12.75
C GLN A 58 5.75 -8.36 -12.21
N TYR A 59 6.54 -7.77 -13.08
CA TYR A 59 7.69 -6.92 -12.69
C TYR A 59 8.67 -7.62 -11.74
N GLY A 60 8.77 -8.95 -11.82
CA GLY A 60 9.65 -9.76 -10.96
C GLY A 60 9.19 -9.90 -9.51
N VAL A 61 7.93 -9.57 -9.19
CA VAL A 61 7.36 -9.70 -7.84
C VAL A 61 6.12 -10.58 -7.82
N ALA A 62 5.90 -11.25 -6.68
CA ALA A 62 4.77 -12.14 -6.50
C ALA A 62 3.46 -11.36 -6.27
N MET A 63 2.46 -11.77 -7.05
CA MET A 63 1.10 -11.23 -7.03
C MET A 63 0.09 -12.37 -6.84
N THR A 64 -1.05 -12.08 -6.21
CA THR A 64 -2.18 -13.02 -6.15
C THR A 64 -3.47 -12.40 -6.64
N ARG A 65 -4.40 -13.23 -7.13
CA ARG A 65 -5.73 -12.84 -7.60
C ARG A 65 -6.79 -13.85 -7.16
N ASN A 66 -8.06 -13.49 -7.26
CA ASN A 66 -9.18 -14.33 -6.86
C ASN A 66 -9.11 -14.78 -5.40
N VAL A 67 -8.62 -13.92 -4.50
CA VAL A 67 -8.61 -14.18 -3.06
C VAL A 67 -10.05 -14.21 -2.55
N THR A 68 -10.49 -15.34 -2.03
CA THR A 68 -11.82 -15.55 -1.46
C THR A 68 -11.80 -15.71 0.05
N THR A 69 -10.66 -16.08 0.61
CA THR A 69 -10.46 -16.24 2.04
C THR A 69 -9.41 -15.24 2.51
N ALA A 70 -9.85 -14.28 3.32
CA ALA A 70 -8.92 -13.31 3.86
C ALA A 70 -8.01 -13.95 4.91
N THR A 71 -6.71 -13.61 4.86
CA THR A 71 -5.72 -14.07 5.83
C THR A 71 -4.86 -12.93 6.35
N LEU A 72 -4.29 -13.14 7.53
CA LEU A 72 -3.35 -12.21 8.16
C LEU A 72 -2.03 -12.93 8.40
N THR A 73 -0.94 -12.42 7.84
CA THR A 73 0.41 -13.02 7.97
C THR A 73 1.28 -12.16 8.87
N PRO A 74 1.68 -12.63 10.06
CA PRO A 74 2.51 -11.87 10.99
C PRO A 74 3.98 -11.83 10.56
N PHE A 75 4.60 -10.67 10.70
CA PHE A 75 6.02 -10.38 10.62
C PHE A 75 6.43 -9.73 11.93
N LEU A 76 6.95 -10.52 12.86
CA LEU A 76 7.27 -10.05 14.19
C LEU A 76 8.72 -9.55 14.25
N PRO A 77 8.99 -8.47 14.99
CA PRO A 77 10.34 -7.96 15.17
C PRO A 77 11.15 -8.88 16.10
N ASP A 78 12.46 -8.73 16.05
CA ASP A 78 13.34 -9.23 17.11
C ASP A 78 12.82 -8.72 18.48
N PRO A 79 12.57 -9.60 19.45
CA PRO A 79 12.06 -9.21 20.76
C PRO A 79 12.91 -8.13 21.46
N ALA A 80 14.21 -8.09 21.20
CA ALA A 80 15.11 -7.07 21.76
C ALA A 80 14.91 -5.67 21.15
N LYS A 81 14.28 -5.59 19.97
CA LYS A 81 14.01 -4.34 19.25
C LYS A 81 12.55 -3.92 19.33
N ALA A 82 11.66 -4.79 19.82
CA ALA A 82 10.22 -4.56 19.79
C ALA A 82 9.83 -3.26 20.49
N THR A 83 9.10 -2.41 19.78
CA THR A 83 8.56 -1.12 20.27
C THR A 83 7.18 -1.29 20.92
N GLY A 84 6.49 -2.39 20.63
CA GLY A 84 5.10 -2.61 20.97
C GLY A 84 4.11 -2.01 19.97
N ALA A 85 4.55 -1.22 19.00
CA ALA A 85 3.68 -0.77 17.90
C ALA A 85 3.34 -1.92 16.94
N ALA A 86 2.16 -1.84 16.33
CA ALA A 86 1.70 -2.81 15.35
C ALA A 86 1.12 -2.12 14.10
N VAL A 87 1.37 -2.68 12.92
CA VAL A 87 0.89 -2.16 11.64
C VAL A 87 0.24 -3.25 10.82
N ILE A 88 -1.01 -3.06 10.41
CA ILE A 88 -1.64 -3.86 9.37
C ILE A 88 -1.24 -3.27 8.02
N VAL A 89 -0.68 -4.11 7.16
CA VAL A 89 -0.19 -3.73 5.82
C VAL A 89 -1.18 -4.26 4.78
N ALA A 90 -1.85 -3.37 4.07
CA ALA A 90 -2.81 -3.70 3.01
C ALA A 90 -2.20 -3.43 1.63
N PRO A 91 -1.82 -4.46 0.87
CA PRO A 91 -1.27 -4.30 -0.48
C PRO A 91 -2.26 -3.70 -1.46
N GLY A 92 -1.77 -3.10 -2.55
CA GLY A 92 -2.56 -2.62 -3.67
C GLY A 92 -2.79 -3.68 -4.75
N GLY A 93 -3.42 -3.25 -5.84
CA GLY A 93 -3.72 -4.11 -7.01
C GLY A 93 -5.12 -3.92 -7.57
N GLY A 94 -5.73 -2.74 -7.37
CA GLY A 94 -7.01 -2.35 -7.98
C GLY A 94 -8.20 -3.22 -7.60
N PHE A 95 -8.14 -3.92 -6.48
CA PHE A 95 -9.14 -4.91 -6.02
C PHE A 95 -9.30 -6.12 -6.94
N LEU A 96 -8.49 -6.28 -7.98
CA LEU A 96 -8.47 -7.44 -8.88
C LEU A 96 -7.31 -8.40 -8.55
N MET A 97 -6.29 -7.89 -7.90
CA MET A 97 -5.08 -8.59 -7.46
C MET A 97 -4.50 -7.96 -6.20
N LEU A 98 -3.47 -8.59 -5.61
CA LEU A 98 -2.67 -8.03 -4.53
C LEU A 98 -1.18 -8.12 -4.88
N SER A 99 -0.47 -7.02 -4.69
CA SER A 99 0.99 -6.91 -4.81
C SER A 99 1.65 -7.45 -3.53
N MET A 100 1.56 -8.78 -3.33
CA MET A 100 1.91 -9.43 -2.06
C MET A 100 3.38 -9.26 -1.68
N GLU A 101 4.28 -9.35 -2.64
CA GLU A 101 5.71 -9.21 -2.35
C GLU A 101 6.11 -7.75 -2.16
N ASN A 102 5.82 -6.87 -3.15
CA ASN A 102 6.32 -5.49 -3.15
C ASN A 102 5.68 -4.61 -2.08
N GLU A 103 4.36 -4.71 -1.91
CA GLU A 103 3.57 -3.84 -1.02
C GLU A 103 3.10 -4.55 0.26
N GLY A 104 3.31 -5.86 0.33
CA GLY A 104 3.00 -6.69 1.50
C GLY A 104 4.27 -7.10 2.25
N TRP A 105 4.89 -8.19 1.83
CA TRP A 105 5.97 -8.86 2.58
C TRP A 105 7.22 -8.02 2.77
N ARG A 106 7.67 -7.29 1.72
CA ARG A 106 8.85 -6.42 1.83
C ARG A 106 8.62 -5.28 2.80
N VAL A 107 7.42 -4.68 2.77
CA VAL A 107 7.04 -3.60 3.70
C VAL A 107 6.95 -4.12 5.12
N ALA A 108 6.26 -5.25 5.33
CA ALA A 108 6.13 -5.86 6.65
C ALA A 108 7.48 -6.25 7.24
N LYS A 109 8.38 -6.80 6.41
CA LYS A 109 9.76 -7.10 6.85
C LYS A 109 10.50 -5.83 7.24
N ALA A 110 10.42 -4.75 6.44
CA ALA A 110 11.09 -3.50 6.74
C ALA A 110 10.59 -2.89 8.07
N LEU A 111 9.30 -2.97 8.36
CA LEU A 111 8.71 -2.56 9.64
C LEU A 111 9.21 -3.44 10.80
N ALA A 112 9.24 -4.76 10.61
CA ALA A 112 9.74 -5.69 11.63
C ALA A 112 11.22 -5.46 11.95
N ASP A 113 12.05 -5.18 10.95
CA ASP A 113 13.47 -4.83 11.12
C ASP A 113 13.65 -3.54 11.96
N ARG A 114 12.63 -2.65 11.98
CA ARG A 114 12.58 -1.42 12.81
C ARG A 114 11.89 -1.60 14.16
N GLY A 115 11.54 -2.82 14.54
CA GLY A 115 10.94 -3.13 15.84
C GLY A 115 9.42 -3.00 15.90
N ILE A 116 8.74 -2.89 14.76
CA ILE A 116 7.29 -2.78 14.66
C ILE A 116 6.72 -4.13 14.22
N ALA A 117 5.78 -4.69 14.97
CA ALA A 117 5.06 -5.88 14.54
C ALA A 117 4.20 -5.55 13.31
N ALA A 118 4.41 -6.22 12.19
CA ALA A 118 3.68 -5.97 10.98
C ALA A 118 2.85 -7.19 10.58
N PHE A 119 1.67 -6.95 10.00
CA PHE A 119 0.70 -7.97 9.67
C PHE A 119 0.20 -7.74 8.25
N VAL A 120 0.58 -8.60 7.30
CA VAL A 120 0.12 -8.47 5.91
C VAL A 120 -1.30 -9.01 5.80
N LEU A 121 -2.20 -8.14 5.37
CA LEU A 121 -3.60 -8.45 5.13
C LEU A 121 -3.79 -8.86 3.66
N LYS A 122 -3.97 -10.16 3.40
CA LYS A 122 -4.43 -10.69 2.13
C LYS A 122 -5.96 -10.64 2.15
N TYR A 123 -6.54 -9.52 1.71
CA TYR A 123 -7.98 -9.29 1.75
C TYR A 123 -8.70 -9.84 0.52
N ARG A 124 -10.01 -10.08 0.64
CA ARG A 124 -10.87 -10.59 -0.44
C ARG A 124 -10.90 -9.65 -1.63
N LEU A 125 -10.93 -10.21 -2.82
CA LEU A 125 -10.86 -9.50 -4.10
C LEU A 125 -12.13 -9.66 -4.91
N LYS A 126 -12.35 -8.75 -5.85
CA LYS A 126 -13.39 -8.89 -6.87
C LYS A 126 -13.09 -10.10 -7.77
N PRO A 127 -14.11 -10.86 -8.17
CA PRO A 127 -13.95 -11.97 -9.09
C PRO A 127 -13.30 -11.57 -10.41
N THR A 128 -12.36 -12.40 -10.89
CA THR A 128 -11.75 -12.25 -12.22
C THR A 128 -11.80 -13.59 -12.96
N PRO A 129 -11.71 -13.58 -14.32
CA PRO A 129 -11.64 -14.81 -15.09
C PRO A 129 -10.56 -15.78 -14.62
N ALA A 130 -10.80 -17.08 -14.72
CA ALA A 130 -9.85 -18.12 -14.31
C ALA A 130 -8.60 -18.12 -15.19
N ASP A 131 -8.75 -17.91 -16.48
CA ASP A 131 -7.64 -17.87 -17.43
C ASP A 131 -6.86 -16.54 -17.35
N MET A 132 -5.56 -16.60 -17.64
CA MET A 132 -4.68 -15.44 -17.55
C MET A 132 -5.05 -14.36 -18.58
N GLY A 133 -5.39 -14.72 -19.81
CA GLY A 133 -5.75 -13.76 -20.84
C GLY A 133 -7.02 -12.96 -20.49
N GLY A 134 -8.02 -13.63 -19.90
CA GLY A 134 -9.23 -12.96 -19.37
C GLY A 134 -8.90 -12.00 -18.22
N PHE A 135 -8.02 -12.42 -17.33
CA PHE A 135 -7.54 -11.58 -16.24
C PHE A 135 -6.78 -10.36 -16.76
N GLU A 136 -5.82 -10.52 -17.69
CA GLU A 136 -5.07 -9.41 -18.30
C GLU A 136 -6.01 -8.40 -18.97
N ARG A 137 -7.04 -8.86 -19.67
CA ARG A 137 -8.08 -7.97 -20.24
C ARG A 137 -8.82 -7.19 -19.15
N SER A 138 -9.14 -7.82 -18.02
CA SER A 138 -9.79 -7.16 -16.89
C SER A 138 -8.91 -6.06 -16.28
N VAL A 139 -7.62 -6.33 -16.11
CA VAL A 139 -6.63 -5.37 -15.61
C VAL A 139 -6.46 -4.21 -16.61
N THR A 140 -6.33 -4.52 -17.90
CA THR A 140 -6.23 -3.49 -18.95
C THR A 140 -7.48 -2.60 -18.98
N ALA A 141 -8.68 -3.17 -18.88
CA ALA A 141 -9.94 -2.42 -18.83
C ALA A 141 -10.02 -1.52 -17.58
N MET A 142 -9.54 -1.99 -16.43
CA MET A 142 -9.48 -1.20 -15.20
C MET A 142 -8.60 0.05 -15.39
N PHE A 143 -7.38 -0.10 -15.93
CA PHE A 143 -6.48 1.04 -16.17
C PHE A 143 -7.00 1.97 -17.26
N ALA A 144 -7.55 1.44 -18.34
CA ALA A 144 -8.18 2.24 -19.39
C ALA A 144 -9.38 3.04 -18.83
N GLY A 145 -10.18 2.42 -17.95
CA GLY A 145 -11.26 3.09 -17.24
C GLY A 145 -10.75 4.20 -16.33
N ALA A 146 -9.67 3.96 -15.57
CA ALA A 146 -9.09 4.96 -14.67
C ALA A 146 -8.53 6.20 -15.42
N ALA A 147 -8.12 6.04 -16.68
CA ALA A 147 -7.64 7.12 -17.54
C ALA A 147 -8.78 7.96 -18.17
N GLN A 148 -10.03 7.49 -18.14
CA GLN A 148 -11.17 8.24 -18.66
C GLN A 148 -11.70 9.23 -17.63
N PRO A 149 -12.34 10.34 -18.07
CA PRO A 149 -13.10 11.19 -17.17
C PRO A 149 -14.20 10.35 -16.49
N GLN A 150 -13.98 9.97 -15.26
CA GLN A 150 -14.97 9.23 -14.47
C GLN A 150 -16.01 10.19 -13.89
N ARG A 151 -17.27 9.74 -13.82
CA ARG A 151 -18.21 10.37 -12.89
C ARG A 151 -17.57 10.29 -11.49
N ARG A 152 -17.39 11.42 -10.84
CA ARG A 152 -16.93 11.41 -9.45
C ARG A 152 -17.95 10.62 -8.63
N MET A 153 -17.51 9.47 -8.11
CA MET A 153 -18.28 8.77 -7.10
C MET A 153 -18.19 9.58 -5.81
N SER A 154 -19.29 9.65 -5.07
CA SER A 154 -19.19 10.19 -3.72
C SER A 154 -18.32 9.25 -2.86
N PRO A 155 -17.69 9.77 -1.79
CA PRO A 155 -16.96 8.92 -0.85
C PRO A 155 -17.83 7.76 -0.32
N ASP A 156 -19.12 8.00 -0.06
CA ASP A 156 -20.05 6.98 0.42
C ASP A 156 -20.30 5.88 -0.62
N GLU A 157 -20.43 6.23 -1.91
CA GLU A 157 -20.55 5.25 -3.00
C GLU A 157 -19.27 4.42 -3.14
N ALA A 158 -18.11 5.04 -3.01
CA ALA A 158 -16.82 4.35 -3.05
C ALA A 158 -16.67 3.36 -1.88
N ILE A 159 -17.05 3.76 -0.68
CA ILE A 159 -17.03 2.93 0.54
C ILE A 159 -18.03 1.77 0.43
N ALA A 160 -19.26 2.03 -0.08
CA ALA A 160 -20.30 0.99 -0.21
C ALA A 160 -19.84 -0.20 -1.06
N GLY A 161 -18.92 0.01 -2.02
CA GLY A 161 -18.35 -1.05 -2.86
C GLY A 161 -17.23 -1.87 -2.19
N LEU A 162 -16.84 -1.53 -0.94
CA LEU A 162 -15.69 -2.12 -0.22
C LEU A 162 -16.09 -2.90 1.04
N GLY A 163 -17.32 -3.35 1.14
CA GLY A 163 -17.84 -4.04 2.33
C GLY A 163 -17.01 -5.25 2.75
N ASP A 164 -16.57 -6.08 1.81
CA ASP A 164 -15.71 -7.23 2.08
C ASP A 164 -14.34 -6.82 2.62
N GLN A 165 -13.71 -5.81 2.01
CA GLN A 165 -12.39 -5.31 2.41
C GLN A 165 -12.43 -4.65 3.80
N ILE A 166 -13.50 -3.90 4.10
CA ILE A 166 -13.73 -3.30 5.42
C ILE A 166 -13.91 -4.40 6.47
N ALA A 167 -14.70 -5.44 6.18
CA ALA A 167 -14.91 -6.56 7.10
C ALA A 167 -13.59 -7.30 7.38
N ASP A 168 -12.76 -7.51 6.35
CA ASP A 168 -11.45 -8.15 6.48
C ASP A 168 -10.49 -7.30 7.32
N ALA A 169 -10.44 -5.99 7.08
CA ALA A 169 -9.61 -5.07 7.86
C ALA A 169 -10.05 -4.99 9.33
N ARG A 170 -11.37 -4.93 9.60
CA ARG A 170 -11.91 -4.97 10.96
C ARG A 170 -11.53 -6.27 11.69
N ALA A 171 -11.66 -7.41 11.02
CA ALA A 171 -11.28 -8.70 11.58
C ALA A 171 -9.76 -8.77 11.85
N ALA A 172 -8.93 -8.21 10.97
CA ALA A 172 -7.49 -8.11 11.16
C ALA A 172 -7.15 -7.27 12.41
N VAL A 173 -7.74 -6.07 12.56
CA VAL A 173 -7.55 -5.22 13.75
C VAL A 173 -7.97 -5.95 15.02
N ALA A 174 -9.13 -6.60 15.01
CA ALA A 174 -9.64 -7.35 16.15
C ALA A 174 -8.71 -8.51 16.53
N MET A 175 -8.22 -9.28 15.54
CA MET A 175 -7.29 -10.39 15.76
C MET A 175 -5.96 -9.89 16.35
N VAL A 176 -5.39 -8.80 15.79
CA VAL A 176 -4.13 -8.23 16.28
C VAL A 176 -4.27 -7.81 17.74
N ARG A 177 -5.35 -7.16 18.11
CA ARG A 177 -5.62 -6.77 19.51
C ARG A 177 -5.89 -7.95 20.43
N ALA A 178 -6.67 -8.93 19.99
CA ALA A 178 -6.97 -10.12 20.78
C ALA A 178 -5.71 -10.95 21.11
N ARG A 179 -4.70 -10.91 20.24
CA ARG A 179 -3.43 -11.61 20.42
C ARG A 179 -2.27 -10.69 20.86
N ALA A 180 -2.58 -9.52 21.38
CA ALA A 180 -1.61 -8.50 21.77
C ALA A 180 -0.53 -9.03 22.73
N THR A 181 -0.91 -9.81 23.75
CA THR A 181 0.01 -10.43 24.70
C THR A 181 0.95 -11.41 24.02
N GLU A 182 0.42 -12.28 23.13
CA GLU A 182 1.21 -13.28 22.39
C GLU A 182 2.26 -12.59 21.48
N TRP A 183 1.87 -11.52 20.81
CA TRP A 183 2.73 -10.81 19.88
C TRP A 183 3.53 -9.66 20.51
N LYS A 184 3.38 -9.48 21.83
CA LYS A 184 4.08 -8.43 22.62
C LYS A 184 3.86 -7.03 22.05
N ILE A 185 2.62 -6.72 21.68
CA ILE A 185 2.22 -5.42 21.16
C ILE A 185 1.32 -4.69 22.17
N ASP A 186 1.27 -3.36 22.03
CA ASP A 186 0.31 -2.52 22.74
C ASP A 186 -0.97 -2.40 21.89
N PRO A 187 -2.12 -2.90 22.34
CA PRO A 187 -3.37 -2.86 21.58
C PRO A 187 -3.85 -1.43 21.26
N ALA A 188 -3.35 -0.42 21.99
CA ALA A 188 -3.65 0.99 21.72
C ALA A 188 -2.77 1.58 20.59
N ARG A 189 -1.71 0.88 20.15
CA ARG A 189 -0.77 1.34 19.12
C ARG A 189 -0.83 0.49 17.85
N VAL A 190 -2.05 0.15 17.43
CA VAL A 190 -2.32 -0.59 16.18
C VAL A 190 -2.76 0.39 15.10
N GLY A 191 -1.94 0.55 14.06
CA GLY A 191 -2.25 1.36 12.89
C GLY A 191 -2.40 0.54 11.60
N MET A 192 -2.70 1.23 10.51
CA MET A 192 -2.86 0.60 9.20
C MET A 192 -2.14 1.41 8.11
N VAL A 193 -1.33 0.72 7.31
CA VAL A 193 -0.69 1.25 6.10
C VAL A 193 -1.28 0.54 4.90
N GLY A 194 -1.71 1.29 3.91
CA GLY A 194 -2.26 0.71 2.68
C GLY A 194 -1.70 1.35 1.43
N PHE A 195 -1.60 0.57 0.38
CA PHE A 195 -1.01 0.94 -0.89
C PHE A 195 -2.06 0.93 -2.01
N SER A 196 -2.25 2.01 -2.76
CA SER A 196 -3.21 2.06 -3.88
C SER A 196 -4.62 1.60 -3.45
N ALA A 197 -5.13 0.47 -3.95
CA ALA A 197 -6.40 -0.12 -3.49
C ALA A 197 -6.38 -0.45 -1.98
N GLY A 198 -5.23 -0.84 -1.42
CA GLY A 198 -5.04 -0.99 0.03
C GLY A 198 -5.12 0.34 0.78
N ALA A 199 -4.67 1.45 0.18
CA ALA A 199 -4.88 2.79 0.73
C ALA A 199 -6.37 3.14 0.76
N MET A 200 -7.13 2.79 -0.28
CA MET A 200 -8.58 2.95 -0.31
C MET A 200 -9.26 2.07 0.76
N THR A 201 -8.79 0.84 0.96
CA THR A 201 -9.25 -0.05 2.05
C THR A 201 -8.98 0.57 3.42
N THR A 202 -7.77 1.13 3.64
CA THR A 202 -7.40 1.83 4.87
C THR A 202 -8.34 3.02 5.13
N MET A 203 -8.56 3.85 4.12
CA MET A 203 -9.47 5.00 4.23
C MET A 203 -10.92 4.56 4.46
N ALA A 204 -11.42 3.59 3.69
CA ALA A 204 -12.79 3.09 3.85
C ALA A 204 -13.02 2.49 5.25
N THR A 205 -12.05 1.75 5.79
CA THR A 205 -12.10 1.22 7.15
C THR A 205 -12.16 2.34 8.17
N THR A 206 -11.34 3.38 8.03
CA THR A 206 -11.33 4.54 8.94
C THR A 206 -12.66 5.30 8.92
N LEU A 207 -13.25 5.49 7.73
CA LEU A 207 -14.46 6.30 7.56
C LEU A 207 -15.74 5.52 7.91
N ALA A 208 -15.81 4.21 7.61
CA ALA A 208 -17.02 3.41 7.79
C ALA A 208 -16.99 2.48 9.03
N ALA A 209 -15.84 2.30 9.65
CA ALA A 209 -15.68 1.44 10.82
C ALA A 209 -14.87 2.15 11.94
N PRO A 210 -15.36 3.28 12.46
CA PRO A 210 -14.65 4.05 13.49
C PRO A 210 -14.39 3.24 14.75
N ASP A 211 -15.22 2.22 15.03
CA ASP A 211 -15.03 1.25 16.12
C ASP A 211 -13.72 0.45 16.05
N THR A 212 -13.00 0.52 14.94
CA THR A 212 -11.64 -0.03 14.85
C THR A 212 -10.63 0.78 15.66
N HIS A 213 -10.89 2.04 15.97
CA HIS A 213 -10.02 2.92 16.76
C HIS A 213 -8.54 2.79 16.38
N LEU A 214 -8.22 2.89 15.08
CA LEU A 214 -6.84 2.84 14.60
C LEU A 214 -6.02 3.96 15.25
N ALA A 215 -4.82 3.65 15.71
CA ALA A 215 -3.92 4.63 16.32
C ALA A 215 -3.37 5.63 15.31
N PHE A 216 -3.23 5.22 14.08
CA PHE A 216 -2.83 6.01 12.92
C PHE A 216 -3.19 5.31 11.62
N ILE A 217 -3.19 6.07 10.53
CA ILE A 217 -3.35 5.54 9.17
C ILE A 217 -2.31 6.13 8.22
N ALA A 218 -1.90 5.33 7.23
CA ALA A 218 -0.98 5.78 6.21
C ALA A 218 -1.42 5.31 4.81
N PRO A 219 -2.26 6.08 4.10
CA PRO A 219 -2.59 5.85 2.70
C PRO A 219 -1.42 6.26 1.80
N ILE A 220 -0.80 5.29 1.12
CA ILE A 220 0.32 5.47 0.21
C ILE A 220 -0.19 5.38 -1.22
N TYR A 221 0.05 6.42 -2.03
CA TYR A 221 -0.45 6.60 -3.41
C TYR A 221 -1.92 6.17 -3.59
N GLY A 222 -2.78 6.63 -2.67
CA GLY A 222 -4.23 6.48 -2.72
C GLY A 222 -4.93 7.72 -3.28
N SER A 223 -6.27 7.69 -3.29
CA SER A 223 -7.07 8.86 -3.64
C SER A 223 -6.85 10.00 -2.64
N MET A 224 -6.71 11.22 -3.17
CA MET A 224 -6.61 12.46 -2.39
C MET A 224 -7.93 13.26 -2.42
N GLU A 225 -9.05 12.64 -2.75
CA GLU A 225 -10.35 13.31 -2.76
C GLU A 225 -10.79 13.71 -1.35
N ALA A 226 -11.54 14.82 -1.26
CA ALA A 226 -12.09 15.30 -0.01
C ALA A 226 -13.09 14.31 0.58
N VAL A 227 -13.07 14.16 1.90
CA VAL A 227 -13.95 13.26 2.65
C VAL A 227 -14.54 13.94 3.88
N SER A 228 -15.64 13.40 4.41
CA SER A 228 -16.13 13.76 5.74
C SER A 228 -15.30 13.04 6.80
N VAL A 229 -14.56 13.79 7.62
CA VAL A 229 -13.64 13.24 8.63
C VAL A 229 -14.40 12.98 9.92
N PRO A 230 -14.40 11.74 10.46
CA PRO A 230 -15.01 11.43 11.75
C PRO A 230 -14.36 12.19 12.91
N ALA A 231 -15.15 12.45 13.97
CA ALA A 231 -14.66 13.18 15.14
C ALA A 231 -13.52 12.46 15.88
N ASP A 232 -13.44 11.15 15.78
CA ASP A 232 -12.40 10.28 16.34
C ASP A 232 -11.36 9.78 15.32
N ALA A 233 -11.32 10.41 14.13
CA ALA A 233 -10.37 10.05 13.09
C ALA A 233 -8.91 10.12 13.62
N PRO A 234 -8.08 9.11 13.29
CA PRO A 234 -6.69 9.04 13.74
C PRO A 234 -5.79 10.04 12.99
N PRO A 235 -4.58 10.28 13.50
CA PRO A 235 -3.51 10.92 12.73
C PRO A 235 -3.29 10.24 11.38
N LEU A 236 -3.03 11.03 10.33
CA LEU A 236 -2.87 10.58 8.96
C LEU A 236 -1.48 10.94 8.43
N PHE A 237 -0.78 9.98 7.84
CA PHE A 237 0.45 10.17 7.07
C PHE A 237 0.18 9.75 5.62
N ALA A 238 0.32 10.65 4.66
CA ALA A 238 0.02 10.35 3.25
C ALA A 238 1.22 10.58 2.35
N VAL A 239 1.32 9.76 1.30
CA VAL A 239 2.39 9.86 0.30
C VAL A 239 1.82 9.77 -1.10
N LEU A 240 2.32 10.62 -2.00
CA LEU A 240 2.01 10.59 -3.42
C LEU A 240 3.25 10.97 -4.23
N ALA A 241 3.39 10.45 -5.45
CA ALA A 241 4.34 10.96 -6.43
C ALA A 241 3.64 11.95 -7.37
N ALA A 242 4.28 13.10 -7.66
CA ALA A 242 3.72 14.13 -8.55
C ALA A 242 3.53 13.64 -9.99
N ASN A 243 4.21 12.56 -10.37
CA ASN A 243 4.08 11.90 -11.66
C ASN A 243 3.28 10.58 -11.60
N ASP A 244 2.45 10.38 -10.57
CA ASP A 244 1.56 9.23 -10.48
C ASP A 244 0.47 9.33 -11.56
N PRO A 245 0.35 8.37 -12.50
CA PRO A 245 -0.61 8.46 -13.61
C PRO A 245 -2.07 8.29 -13.18
N LEU A 246 -2.33 7.77 -11.96
CA LEU A 246 -3.69 7.52 -11.47
C LEU A 246 -4.21 8.63 -10.57
N PHE A 247 -3.37 9.21 -9.71
CA PHE A 247 -3.80 10.12 -8.65
C PHE A 247 -3.16 11.52 -8.70
N ALA A 248 -2.10 11.74 -9.48
CA ALA A 248 -1.54 13.08 -9.64
C ALA A 248 -2.56 14.06 -10.25
N ASN A 249 -2.41 15.34 -9.95
CA ASN A 249 -3.23 16.46 -10.51
C ASN A 249 -4.73 16.40 -10.17
N LYS A 250 -5.13 15.63 -9.15
CA LYS A 250 -6.53 15.53 -8.68
C LYS A 250 -6.82 16.37 -7.44
N GLY A 251 -5.87 17.23 -7.03
CA GLY A 251 -5.96 18.04 -5.81
C GLY A 251 -5.58 17.26 -4.55
N PHE A 252 -5.73 17.92 -3.40
CA PHE A 252 -5.33 17.39 -2.09
C PHE A 252 -6.46 17.48 -1.06
N GLY A 253 -7.70 17.31 -1.50
CA GLY A 253 -8.89 17.46 -0.68
C GLY A 253 -8.91 16.60 0.56
N LEU A 254 -8.27 15.42 0.54
CA LEU A 254 -8.08 14.56 1.72
C LEU A 254 -7.30 15.29 2.82
N ILE A 255 -6.19 15.93 2.45
CA ILE A 255 -5.32 16.64 3.38
C ILE A 255 -6.06 17.85 3.97
N GLU A 256 -6.73 18.61 3.11
CA GLU A 256 -7.56 19.75 3.53
C GLU A 256 -8.69 19.31 4.48
N SER A 257 -9.30 18.13 4.23
CA SER A 257 -10.36 17.60 5.08
C SER A 257 -9.85 17.30 6.49
N TRP A 258 -8.68 16.66 6.62
CA TRP A 258 -8.04 16.38 7.92
C TRP A 258 -7.68 17.68 8.67
N GLN A 259 -7.08 18.64 7.97
CA GLN A 259 -6.75 19.95 8.54
C GLN A 259 -8.00 20.69 9.05
N LYS A 260 -9.08 20.76 8.25
CA LYS A 260 -10.35 21.37 8.65
C LYS A 260 -10.99 20.69 9.85
N ALA A 261 -10.83 19.39 9.99
CA ALA A 261 -11.29 18.61 11.14
C ALA A 261 -10.40 18.77 12.38
N GLY A 262 -9.30 19.53 12.30
CA GLY A 262 -8.34 19.70 13.40
C GLY A 262 -7.59 18.41 13.75
N LYS A 263 -7.44 17.49 12.79
CA LYS A 263 -6.74 16.22 12.98
C LYS A 263 -5.28 16.32 12.52
N PRO A 264 -4.34 15.67 13.23
CA PRO A 264 -2.96 15.63 12.78
C PRO A 264 -2.86 15.00 11.39
N VAL A 265 -2.13 15.67 10.49
CA VAL A 265 -1.91 15.20 9.13
C VAL A 265 -0.52 15.58 8.66
N GLU A 266 0.17 14.64 8.04
CA GLU A 266 1.42 14.86 7.33
C GLU A 266 1.30 14.31 5.91
N PHE A 267 1.82 15.05 4.93
CA PHE A 267 1.74 14.68 3.53
C PHE A 267 3.05 14.95 2.80
N HIS A 268 3.54 13.95 2.09
CA HIS A 268 4.73 14.05 1.25
C HIS A 268 4.38 13.88 -0.23
N LEU A 269 4.62 14.92 -1.02
CA LEU A 269 4.52 14.89 -2.48
C LEU A 269 5.91 14.77 -3.07
N TYR A 270 6.31 13.56 -3.43
CA TYR A 270 7.60 13.31 -4.06
C TYR A 270 7.57 13.68 -5.55
N GLN A 271 8.65 14.29 -6.05
CA GLN A 271 8.75 14.71 -7.45
C GLN A 271 8.54 13.56 -8.42
N ALA A 272 9.08 12.38 -8.11
CA ALA A 272 9.02 11.21 -8.97
C ALA A 272 8.94 9.91 -8.15
N GLY A 273 8.25 8.92 -8.70
CA GLY A 273 8.03 7.59 -8.14
C GLY A 273 7.10 6.80 -9.06
N GLY A 274 6.20 7.50 -9.76
CA GLY A 274 5.10 6.88 -10.50
C GLY A 274 4.07 6.31 -9.55
N HIS A 275 3.43 5.20 -9.94
CA HIS A 275 2.48 4.45 -9.12
C HIS A 275 3.06 3.09 -8.73
N GLY A 276 2.71 2.54 -7.57
CA GLY A 276 3.12 1.18 -7.17
C GLY A 276 4.59 1.06 -6.77
N PHE A 277 5.20 2.10 -6.22
CA PHE A 277 6.63 2.11 -5.90
C PHE A 277 7.02 1.33 -4.62
N GLY A 278 6.05 0.75 -3.86
CA GLY A 278 6.35 -0.01 -2.65
C GLY A 278 7.21 0.77 -1.65
N LEU A 279 8.36 0.25 -1.25
CA LEU A 279 9.33 0.94 -0.38
C LEU A 279 10.12 2.07 -1.07
N GLY A 280 9.72 2.46 -2.27
CA GLY A 280 10.37 3.50 -3.06
C GLY A 280 11.00 2.94 -4.33
N LYS A 281 11.00 3.75 -5.38
CA LYS A 281 11.59 3.38 -6.68
C LYS A 281 13.01 3.92 -6.77
N THR A 282 13.98 3.03 -6.93
CA THR A 282 15.40 3.39 -7.09
C THR A 282 15.59 4.45 -8.17
N GLY A 283 16.41 5.45 -7.88
CA GLY A 283 16.69 6.56 -8.79
C GLY A 283 15.59 7.64 -8.83
N THR A 284 14.60 7.58 -7.94
CA THR A 284 13.58 8.62 -7.80
C THR A 284 13.54 9.16 -6.37
N THR A 285 12.84 10.28 -6.18
CA THR A 285 12.72 10.91 -4.85
C THR A 285 11.85 10.12 -3.88
N SER A 286 11.02 9.18 -4.39
CA SER A 286 10.16 8.36 -3.53
C SER A 286 10.89 7.38 -2.61
N THR A 287 12.19 7.20 -2.76
CA THR A 287 12.99 6.28 -1.90
C THR A 287 13.08 6.72 -0.44
N GLY A 288 12.79 7.98 -0.12
CA GLY A 288 12.86 8.53 1.24
C GLY A 288 11.60 8.30 2.10
N TRP A 289 10.46 7.98 1.49
CA TRP A 289 9.18 8.02 2.18
C TRP A 289 9.10 7.11 3.42
N PHE A 290 9.77 5.95 3.38
CA PHE A 290 9.72 5.01 4.51
C PHE A 290 10.45 5.56 5.73
N GLU A 291 11.57 6.25 5.55
CA GLU A 291 12.28 6.92 6.64
C GLU A 291 11.47 8.10 7.19
N ASP A 292 10.82 8.88 6.34
CA ASP A 292 9.92 9.95 6.76
C ASP A 292 8.75 9.39 7.59
N PHE A 293 8.18 8.25 7.17
CA PHE A 293 7.15 7.56 7.93
C PHE A 293 7.65 7.06 9.30
N MET A 294 8.88 6.53 9.38
CA MET A 294 9.48 6.10 10.64
C MET A 294 9.70 7.29 11.59
N HIS A 295 10.19 8.43 11.08
CA HIS A 295 10.32 9.67 11.86
C HIS A 295 8.97 10.16 12.36
N TRP A 296 7.94 10.14 11.51
CA TRP A 296 6.60 10.54 11.88
C TRP A 296 6.01 9.65 12.98
N LEU A 297 6.19 8.32 12.88
CA LEU A 297 5.76 7.39 13.93
C LEU A 297 6.43 7.66 15.27
N ASP A 298 7.72 7.94 15.26
CA ASP A 298 8.48 8.26 16.48
C ASP A 298 8.00 9.58 17.10
N ALA A 299 7.86 10.62 16.30
CA ALA A 299 7.35 11.93 16.73
C ALA A 299 5.94 11.86 17.34
N ASN A 300 5.10 10.93 16.87
CA ASN A 300 3.76 10.67 17.40
C ASN A 300 3.75 9.65 18.57
N GLY A 301 4.90 9.28 19.12
CA GLY A 301 5.02 8.40 20.28
C GLY A 301 4.69 6.92 20.01
N MET A 302 4.63 6.50 18.74
CA MET A 302 4.31 5.12 18.39
C MET A 302 5.49 4.18 18.66
N LEU A 303 6.75 4.68 18.66
CA LEU A 303 7.96 3.87 18.76
C LEU A 303 8.59 3.86 20.17
N VAL A 304 7.91 4.38 21.16
CA VAL A 304 8.41 4.39 22.55
C VAL A 304 8.50 2.96 23.08
N ARG A 305 9.70 2.51 23.42
CA ARG A 305 9.93 1.24 24.13
C ARG A 305 9.40 1.37 25.56
N ARG A 306 8.61 0.43 26.01
CA ARG A 306 8.14 0.31 27.37
C ARG A 306 8.81 -0.85 28.09
#